data_0344107930b4bd255303652e15f029c8
#
_entry.id   0344107930b4bd255303652e15f029c8
#
_cell.length_a   1.000
_cell.length_b   1.000
_cell.length_c   1.000
_cell.angle_alpha   90.00
_cell.angle_beta   90.00
_cell.angle_gamma   90.00
#
_symmetry.space_group_name_H-M   'P 1'
#
loop_
_entity.id
_entity.type
_entity.pdbx_description
1 polymer ?
#
loop_
_entity_poly.entity_id
_entity_poly.type
_entity_poly.pdbx_seq_one_letter_code
_entity_poly.pdbx_strand_id
1 'polypeptide(L)'
;MKLSDYIVTYDNTLKSSFCRSVCKRMELDERKKLGVFSDGKSDENVKTSHDLNISLLDDWKREDETFYESLSMYLETYMDTVSEKTGINQDLLSGRPYKWSQTGDHLCDTGYQVKMYKPDGFYKWHHDYEIIPAGARALSFIWYLNEDFKGGETEFMD
;
A
#
# COMPACT_ATOMS: atom_id res chain seq x y z
N MET A 1 4.30 16.93 -17.24
CA MET A 1 4.12 15.77 -16.36
C MET A 1 2.69 15.83 -15.83
N LYS A 2 1.97 14.73 -15.91
CA LYS A 2 0.60 14.59 -15.40
C LYS A 2 0.60 13.61 -14.25
N LEU A 3 -0.36 13.68 -13.34
CA LEU A 3 -0.47 12.72 -12.23
C LEU A 3 -0.54 11.27 -12.74
N SER A 4 -1.25 11.05 -13.85
CA SER A 4 -1.34 9.75 -14.51
C SER A 4 0.00 9.13 -14.92
N ASP A 5 1.05 9.92 -15.08
CA ASP A 5 2.39 9.41 -15.43
C ASP A 5 3.03 8.64 -14.25
N TYR A 6 2.55 8.87 -13.03
CA TYR A 6 3.02 8.27 -11.78
C TYR A 6 2.11 7.16 -11.26
N ILE A 7 0.96 6.93 -11.89
CA ILE A 7 0.04 5.86 -11.50
C ILE A 7 0.24 4.68 -12.45
N VAL A 8 0.65 3.54 -11.89
CA VAL A 8 0.90 2.31 -12.65
C VAL A 8 0.15 1.17 -11.99
N THR A 9 -0.54 0.38 -12.79
CA THR A 9 -1.30 -0.79 -12.36
C THR A 9 -0.66 -2.06 -12.91
N TYR A 10 -0.56 -3.09 -12.10
CA TYR A 10 -0.07 -4.41 -12.46
C TYR A 10 -1.12 -5.46 -12.11
N ASP A 11 -1.53 -6.24 -13.10
CA ASP A 11 -2.50 -7.32 -12.91
C ASP A 11 -1.83 -8.60 -12.44
N ASN A 12 -2.57 -9.39 -11.66
CA ASN A 12 -2.17 -10.73 -11.22
C ASN A 12 -0.84 -10.79 -10.43
N THR A 13 -0.51 -9.75 -9.70
CA THR A 13 0.71 -9.67 -8.86
C THR A 13 0.71 -10.64 -7.70
N LEU A 14 -0.46 -11.11 -7.28
CA LEU A 14 -0.67 -12.09 -6.23
C LEU A 14 -1.55 -13.24 -6.72
N LYS A 15 -1.31 -14.45 -6.20
CA LYS A 15 -2.17 -15.60 -6.51
C LYS A 15 -3.57 -15.41 -5.93
N SER A 16 -4.61 -15.67 -6.70
CA SER A 16 -6.01 -15.55 -6.24
C SER A 16 -6.33 -16.40 -5.00
N SER A 17 -5.67 -17.56 -4.82
CA SER A 17 -5.81 -18.38 -3.62
C SER A 17 -5.25 -17.69 -2.37
N PHE A 18 -4.14 -16.97 -2.51
CA PHE A 18 -3.54 -16.17 -1.46
C PHE A 18 -4.48 -15.01 -1.08
N CYS A 19 -4.95 -14.24 -2.07
CA CYS A 19 -5.87 -13.12 -1.84
C CYS A 19 -7.12 -13.57 -1.07
N ARG A 20 -7.76 -14.67 -1.50
CA ARG A 20 -8.91 -15.25 -0.78
C ARG A 20 -8.58 -15.67 0.65
N SER A 21 -7.39 -16.22 0.88
CA SER A 21 -6.96 -16.60 2.23
C SER A 21 -6.80 -15.38 3.14
N VAL A 22 -6.16 -14.31 2.63
CA VAL A 22 -6.00 -13.05 3.37
C VAL A 22 -7.35 -12.44 3.71
N CYS A 23 -8.26 -12.33 2.73
CA CYS A 23 -9.62 -11.82 2.97
C CYS A 23 -10.33 -12.59 4.08
N LYS A 24 -10.36 -13.93 3.98
CA LYS A 24 -10.99 -14.77 4.99
C LYS A 24 -10.37 -14.64 6.38
N ARG A 25 -9.06 -14.58 6.46
CA ARG A 25 -8.36 -14.34 7.75
C ARG A 25 -8.72 -12.98 8.32
N MET A 26 -8.71 -11.93 7.49
CA MET A 26 -9.07 -10.58 7.91
C MET A 26 -10.50 -10.50 8.46
N GLU A 27 -11.45 -11.18 7.83
CA GLU A 27 -12.84 -11.25 8.33
C GLU A 27 -12.93 -11.82 9.74
N LEU A 28 -12.14 -12.83 10.05
CA LEU A 28 -12.17 -13.57 11.32
C LEU A 28 -11.25 -12.98 12.40
N ASP A 29 -10.28 -12.14 12.02
CA ASP A 29 -9.32 -11.61 12.98
C ASP A 29 -9.95 -10.52 13.85
N GLU A 30 -10.06 -10.79 15.15
CA GLU A 30 -10.68 -9.87 16.11
C GLU A 30 -9.77 -8.69 16.49
N ARG A 31 -8.49 -8.72 16.12
CA ARG A 31 -7.51 -7.65 16.40
C ARG A 31 -7.64 -6.45 15.47
N LYS A 32 -8.41 -6.57 14.37
CA LYS A 32 -8.68 -5.44 13.49
C LYS A 32 -9.36 -4.30 14.24
N LYS A 33 -8.97 -3.09 13.95
CA LYS A 33 -9.48 -1.88 14.59
C LYS A 33 -10.01 -0.92 13.54
N LEU A 34 -10.87 0.00 13.95
CA LEU A 34 -11.26 1.12 13.10
C LEU A 34 -10.01 1.84 12.58
N GLY A 35 -9.99 2.12 11.28
CA GLY A 35 -8.85 2.75 10.64
C GLY A 35 -8.54 4.11 11.24
N VAL A 36 -7.26 4.35 11.49
CA VAL A 36 -6.77 5.61 12.07
C VAL A 36 -6.06 6.46 11.01
N PHE A 37 -5.93 7.75 11.31
CA PHE A 37 -5.07 8.69 10.58
C PHE A 37 -3.66 8.67 11.14
N SER A 38 -2.77 9.47 10.54
CA SER A 38 -1.39 9.63 10.96
C SER A 38 -1.23 10.11 12.40
N ASP A 39 -2.21 10.89 12.92
CA ASP A 39 -2.23 11.35 14.31
C ASP A 39 -2.76 10.31 15.32
N GLY A 40 -3.05 9.10 14.87
CA GLY A 40 -3.57 8.00 15.67
C GLY A 40 -5.05 8.10 16.03
N LYS A 41 -5.77 9.11 15.53
CA LYS A 41 -7.21 9.28 15.74
C LYS A 41 -8.01 8.57 14.66
N SER A 42 -9.26 8.25 14.97
CA SER A 42 -10.25 7.73 14.05
C SER A 42 -11.45 8.66 13.98
N ASP A 43 -12.04 8.79 12.78
CA ASP A 43 -13.31 9.50 12.55
C ASP A 43 -14.07 8.75 11.45
N GLU A 44 -15.18 8.13 11.84
CA GLU A 44 -16.03 7.37 10.92
C GLU A 44 -16.72 8.26 9.85
N ASN A 45 -16.76 9.56 10.04
CA ASN A 45 -17.21 10.50 9.00
C ASN A 45 -16.15 10.73 7.91
N VAL A 46 -14.92 10.26 8.11
CA VAL A 46 -13.82 10.41 7.17
C VAL A 46 -13.34 9.07 6.65
N LYS A 47 -13.27 8.05 7.49
CA LYS A 47 -12.77 6.71 7.13
C LYS A 47 -13.51 5.63 7.90
N THR A 48 -14.03 4.63 7.19
CA THR A 48 -14.84 3.55 7.77
C THR A 48 -14.19 2.17 7.70
N SER A 49 -12.92 2.10 7.26
CA SER A 49 -12.20 0.82 7.19
C SER A 49 -11.94 0.22 8.56
N HIS A 50 -11.79 -1.10 8.59
CA HIS A 50 -11.17 -1.81 9.71
C HIS A 50 -9.78 -2.25 9.25
N ASP A 51 -8.77 -1.83 9.96
CA ASP A 51 -7.37 -2.02 9.60
C ASP A 51 -6.69 -3.01 10.54
N LEU A 52 -5.84 -3.87 9.99
CA LEU A 52 -4.97 -4.77 10.72
C LEU A 52 -3.54 -4.59 10.22
N ASN A 53 -2.63 -4.16 11.10
CA ASN A 53 -1.21 -4.08 10.77
C ASN A 53 -0.58 -5.46 10.92
N ILE A 54 -0.45 -6.16 9.82
CA ILE A 54 0.00 -7.56 9.80
C ILE A 54 1.49 -7.70 10.06
N SER A 55 2.30 -6.69 9.72
CA SER A 55 3.76 -6.71 9.98
C SER A 55 4.12 -6.73 11.47
N LEU A 56 3.17 -6.41 12.35
CA LEU A 56 3.36 -6.48 13.79
C LEU A 56 2.90 -7.82 14.41
N LEU A 57 2.49 -8.79 13.60
CA LEU A 57 1.83 -10.00 14.05
C LEU A 57 2.58 -11.25 13.55
N ASP A 58 3.18 -12.00 14.44
CA ASP A 58 3.97 -13.19 14.13
C ASP A 58 3.20 -14.25 13.33
N ASP A 59 1.92 -14.41 13.61
CA ASP A 59 1.04 -15.35 12.91
C ASP A 59 0.64 -14.89 11.50
N TRP A 60 0.94 -13.65 11.12
CA TRP A 60 0.77 -13.09 9.77
C TRP A 60 2.08 -12.97 8.99
N LYS A 61 3.17 -13.44 9.53
CA LYS A 61 4.51 -13.30 8.94
C LYS A 61 4.60 -13.82 7.51
N ARG A 62 3.92 -14.92 7.19
CA ARG A 62 3.91 -15.49 5.83
C ARG A 62 3.25 -14.55 4.82
N GLU A 63 2.15 -13.95 5.20
CA GLU A 63 1.45 -12.97 4.36
C GLU A 63 2.27 -11.69 4.20
N ASP A 64 2.87 -11.23 5.28
CA ASP A 64 3.80 -10.09 5.28
C ASP A 64 4.96 -10.32 4.30
N GLU A 65 5.65 -11.45 4.39
CA GLU A 65 6.73 -11.83 3.48
C GLU A 65 6.25 -11.91 2.01
N THR A 66 5.04 -12.42 1.76
CA THR A 66 4.48 -12.50 0.40
C THR A 66 4.20 -11.12 -0.19
N PHE A 67 3.69 -10.17 0.60
CA PHE A 67 3.52 -8.78 0.16
C PHE A 67 4.87 -8.12 -0.10
N TYR A 68 5.84 -8.32 0.77
CA TYR A 68 7.20 -7.81 0.58
C TYR A 68 7.84 -8.33 -0.72
N GLU A 69 7.73 -9.63 -1.00
CA GLU A 69 8.24 -10.22 -2.24
C GLU A 69 7.55 -9.63 -3.47
N SER A 70 6.22 -9.50 -3.44
CA SER A 70 5.44 -8.88 -4.51
C SER A 70 5.86 -7.43 -4.74
N LEU A 71 5.96 -6.65 -3.66
CA LEU A 71 6.39 -5.26 -3.76
C LEU A 71 7.80 -5.14 -4.35
N SER A 72 8.75 -5.91 -3.84
CA SER A 72 10.15 -5.89 -4.29
C SER A 72 10.27 -6.18 -5.78
N MET A 73 9.46 -7.10 -6.29
CA MET A 73 9.45 -7.47 -7.72
C MET A 73 8.95 -6.32 -8.60
N TYR A 74 7.91 -5.62 -8.19
CA TYR A 74 7.27 -4.60 -9.04
C TYR A 74 7.81 -3.18 -8.82
N LEU A 75 8.55 -2.94 -7.75
CA LEU A 75 9.09 -1.63 -7.46
C LEU A 75 10.12 -1.18 -8.52
N GLU A 76 11.03 -2.05 -8.91
CA GLU A 76 12.01 -1.76 -9.96
C GLU A 76 11.30 -1.46 -11.29
N THR A 77 10.35 -2.31 -11.68
CA THR A 77 9.53 -2.11 -12.89
C THR A 77 8.76 -0.79 -12.85
N TYR A 78 8.22 -0.41 -11.68
CA TYR A 78 7.55 0.87 -11.48
C TYR A 78 8.51 2.04 -11.74
N MET A 79 9.70 1.99 -11.17
CA MET A 79 10.70 3.05 -11.32
C MET A 79 11.15 3.21 -12.78
N ASP A 80 11.35 2.10 -13.49
CA ASP A 80 11.66 2.12 -14.92
C ASP A 80 10.51 2.77 -15.70
N THR A 81 9.29 2.33 -15.47
CA THR A 81 8.09 2.85 -16.15
C THR A 81 7.91 4.36 -15.94
N VAL A 82 8.07 4.83 -14.71
CA VAL A 82 7.95 6.26 -14.39
C VAL A 82 9.10 7.05 -15.02
N SER A 83 10.31 6.53 -14.95
CA SER A 83 11.49 7.16 -15.59
C SER A 83 11.29 7.32 -17.10
N GLU A 84 10.82 6.29 -17.79
CA GLU A 84 10.52 6.34 -19.23
C GLU A 84 9.43 7.37 -19.56
N LYS A 85 8.35 7.42 -18.79
CA LYS A 85 7.23 8.35 -19.01
C LYS A 85 7.57 9.81 -18.72
N THR A 86 8.38 10.05 -17.71
CA THR A 86 8.61 11.40 -17.18
C THR A 86 9.96 11.99 -17.58
N GLY A 87 10.92 11.16 -18.02
CA GLY A 87 12.31 11.53 -18.25
C GLY A 87 13.08 11.81 -16.94
N ILE A 88 12.50 11.49 -15.79
CA ILE A 88 13.20 11.62 -14.49
C ILE A 88 14.17 10.46 -14.39
N ASN A 89 15.47 10.77 -14.23
CA ASN A 89 16.48 9.74 -14.03
C ASN A 89 16.24 9.04 -12.67
N GLN A 90 16.24 7.71 -12.68
CA GLN A 90 16.14 6.88 -11.48
C GLN A 90 17.20 7.23 -10.43
N ASP A 91 18.41 7.61 -10.84
CA ASP A 91 19.47 8.04 -9.95
C ASP A 91 19.10 9.28 -9.12
N LEU A 92 18.18 10.13 -9.61
CA LEU A 92 17.65 11.28 -8.87
C LEU A 92 16.63 10.89 -7.81
N LEU A 93 15.94 9.76 -8.00
CA LEU A 93 14.96 9.24 -7.03
C LEU A 93 15.62 8.38 -5.96
N SER A 94 16.74 7.73 -6.28
CA SER A 94 17.41 6.79 -5.38
C SER A 94 18.80 7.25 -4.93
N GLY A 95 19.47 8.13 -5.68
CA GLY A 95 20.86 8.51 -5.44
C GLY A 95 21.85 7.33 -5.39
N ARG A 96 21.35 6.09 -5.51
CA ARG A 96 22.06 4.82 -5.47
C ARG A 96 21.19 3.70 -6.04
N PRO A 97 21.80 2.59 -6.53
CA PRO A 97 21.03 1.43 -6.96
C PRO A 97 20.12 0.95 -5.82
N TYR A 98 18.89 0.71 -6.19
CA TYR A 98 17.80 0.32 -5.34
C TYR A 98 18.18 -0.82 -4.41
N LYS A 99 18.25 -0.58 -3.14
CA LYS A 99 18.23 -1.63 -2.12
C LYS A 99 17.16 -1.29 -1.13
N TRP A 100 16.17 -2.14 -1.00
CA TRP A 100 15.33 -2.20 0.17
C TRP A 100 16.24 -2.39 1.39
N SER A 101 16.14 -1.51 2.35
CA SER A 101 16.81 -1.66 3.62
C SER A 101 15.86 -1.27 4.74
N GLN A 102 15.83 -2.06 5.78
CA GLN A 102 15.12 -1.72 7.01
C GLN A 102 15.85 -0.64 7.83
N THR A 103 16.99 -0.15 7.37
CA THR A 103 17.90 0.70 8.15
C THR A 103 17.90 2.19 7.79
N GLY A 104 16.92 2.68 7.03
CA GLY A 104 16.72 4.12 6.83
C GLY A 104 17.64 4.85 5.83
N ASP A 105 18.70 4.21 5.33
CA ASP A 105 19.60 4.79 4.31
C ASP A 105 19.07 4.62 2.87
N HIS A 106 17.95 3.94 2.72
CA HIS A 106 17.34 3.56 1.45
C HIS A 106 15.81 3.64 1.56
N LEU A 107 15.10 3.47 0.44
CA LEU A 107 13.67 3.26 0.50
C LEU A 107 13.38 2.00 1.32
N CYS A 108 12.58 2.16 2.35
CA CYS A 108 12.08 1.07 3.16
C CYS A 108 10.56 1.11 3.17
N ASP A 109 9.92 -0.02 3.35
CA ASP A 109 8.49 -0.03 3.61
C ASP A 109 8.19 0.37 5.08
N THR A 110 6.94 0.71 5.33
CA THR A 110 6.45 1.02 6.68
C THR A 110 5.66 -0.14 7.28
N GLY A 111 5.82 -1.34 6.70
CA GLY A 111 5.01 -2.51 6.99
C GLY A 111 3.68 -2.52 6.22
N TYR A 112 2.99 -3.65 6.30
CA TYR A 112 1.76 -3.92 5.54
C TYR A 112 0.54 -3.90 6.43
N GLN A 113 -0.53 -3.29 5.91
CA GLN A 113 -1.83 -3.26 6.55
C GLN A 113 -2.86 -3.89 5.63
N VAL A 114 -3.66 -4.80 6.16
CA VAL A 114 -4.87 -5.25 5.49
C VAL A 114 -6.03 -4.34 5.94
N LYS A 115 -6.73 -3.76 4.96
CA LYS A 115 -7.85 -2.85 5.18
C LYS A 115 -9.12 -3.49 4.65
N MET A 116 -10.13 -3.57 5.48
CA MET A 116 -11.44 -4.11 5.12
C MET A 116 -12.48 -2.99 5.15
N TYR A 117 -13.15 -2.77 4.04
CA TYR A 117 -14.33 -1.92 3.94
C TYR A 117 -15.59 -2.80 3.89
N LYS A 118 -16.61 -2.42 4.62
CA LYS A 118 -17.96 -2.99 4.50
C LYS A 118 -18.70 -2.33 3.33
N PRO A 119 -19.84 -2.88 2.88
CA PRO A 119 -20.71 -2.16 1.95
C PRO A 119 -20.94 -0.72 2.42
N ASP A 120 -20.94 0.22 1.48
CA ASP A 120 -21.03 1.67 1.72
C ASP A 120 -19.85 2.28 2.50
N GLY A 121 -18.79 1.51 2.72
CA GLY A 121 -17.57 2.00 3.35
C GLY A 121 -16.78 2.91 2.43
N PHE A 122 -16.10 3.90 3.01
CA PHE A 122 -15.37 4.91 2.26
C PHE A 122 -14.14 5.42 3.01
N TYR A 123 -13.27 6.06 2.26
CA TYR A 123 -12.24 6.95 2.77
C TYR A 123 -12.28 8.23 1.95
N LYS A 124 -12.51 9.37 2.59
CA LYS A 124 -12.59 10.68 1.94
C LYS A 124 -11.24 11.06 1.32
N TRP A 125 -11.27 12.07 0.47
CA TRP A 125 -10.10 12.68 -0.15
C TRP A 125 -9.04 13.02 0.89
N HIS A 126 -7.83 12.54 0.67
CA HIS A 126 -6.66 12.72 1.53
C HIS A 126 -5.39 12.62 0.68
N HIS A 127 -4.25 12.91 1.27
CA HIS A 127 -2.94 12.62 0.71
C HIS A 127 -2.22 11.60 1.60
N ASP A 128 -1.45 10.73 0.99
CA ASP A 128 -0.64 9.75 1.71
C ASP A 128 0.76 10.28 2.09
N TYR A 129 1.11 11.46 1.57
CA TYR A 129 2.38 12.09 1.91
C TYR A 129 2.44 12.42 3.40
N GLU A 130 3.46 11.93 4.06
CA GLU A 130 3.71 12.16 5.47
C GLU A 130 5.22 12.17 5.72
N ILE A 131 5.65 13.07 6.59
CA ILE A 131 7.02 13.07 7.12
C ILE A 131 7.00 12.26 8.41
N ILE A 132 7.67 11.13 8.42
CA ILE A 132 7.83 10.23 9.57
C ILE A 132 9.29 10.28 10.06
N PRO A 133 9.61 9.80 11.27
CA PRO A 133 10.99 9.82 11.76
C PRO A 133 12.01 9.12 10.85
N ALA A 134 11.58 8.14 10.06
CA ALA A 134 12.43 7.43 9.10
C ALA A 134 12.58 8.15 7.75
N GLY A 135 11.88 9.28 7.51
CA GLY A 135 11.90 10.02 6.26
C GLY A 135 10.52 10.41 5.76
N ALA A 136 10.39 10.67 4.46
CA ALA A 136 9.12 10.99 3.83
C ALA A 136 8.51 9.76 3.14
N ARG A 137 7.20 9.57 3.26
CA ARG A 137 6.46 8.61 2.43
C ARG A 137 6.43 9.09 1.00
N ALA A 138 7.20 8.45 0.13
CA ALA A 138 7.35 8.85 -1.27
C ALA A 138 6.42 8.10 -2.21
N LEU A 139 6.04 6.86 -1.87
CA LEU A 139 5.24 5.96 -2.71
C LEU A 139 4.16 5.27 -1.87
N SER A 140 3.00 5.02 -2.50
CA SER A 140 1.93 4.20 -1.94
C SER A 140 1.70 3.00 -2.84
N PHE A 141 1.59 1.81 -2.22
CA PHE A 141 1.28 0.56 -2.90
C PHE A 141 -0.03 0.00 -2.36
N ILE A 142 -0.91 -0.38 -3.27
CA ILE A 142 -2.23 -0.92 -2.93
C ILE A 142 -2.43 -2.22 -3.70
N TRP A 143 -2.78 -3.29 -3.01
CA TRP A 143 -3.26 -4.54 -3.61
C TRP A 143 -4.75 -4.67 -3.36
N TYR A 144 -5.53 -4.79 -4.42
CA TYR A 144 -6.94 -5.17 -4.34
C TYR A 144 -7.02 -6.69 -4.24
N LEU A 145 -7.48 -7.19 -3.11
CA LEU A 145 -7.46 -8.63 -2.81
C LEU A 145 -8.73 -9.36 -3.26
N ASN A 146 -9.78 -8.62 -3.61
CA ASN A 146 -11.01 -9.11 -4.21
C ASN A 146 -11.57 -8.09 -5.20
N GLU A 147 -12.45 -8.56 -6.10
CA GLU A 147 -13.05 -7.76 -7.20
C GLU A 147 -14.57 -7.93 -7.27
N ASP A 148 -15.17 -8.70 -6.36
CA ASP A 148 -16.59 -9.06 -6.35
C ASP A 148 -17.46 -8.00 -5.64
N PHE A 149 -17.19 -6.72 -5.90
CA PHE A 149 -17.93 -5.58 -5.34
C PHE A 149 -18.21 -4.53 -6.42
N LYS A 150 -19.08 -3.56 -6.08
CA LYS A 150 -19.39 -2.40 -6.93
C LYS A 150 -19.09 -1.13 -6.16
N GLY A 151 -18.51 -0.13 -6.82
CA GLY A 151 -18.00 1.07 -6.19
C GLY A 151 -16.69 0.81 -5.42
N GLY A 152 -16.24 1.75 -4.63
CA GLY A 152 -15.02 1.65 -3.85
C GLY A 152 -13.74 1.82 -4.67
N GLU A 153 -13.85 2.42 -5.83
CA GLU A 153 -12.73 2.79 -6.67
C GLU A 153 -11.80 3.78 -5.95
N THR A 154 -10.49 3.63 -6.15
CA THR A 154 -9.54 4.65 -5.74
C THR A 154 -9.51 5.73 -6.82
N GLU A 155 -9.87 6.95 -6.43
CA GLU A 155 -9.90 8.11 -7.31
C GLU A 155 -8.71 9.02 -7.02
N PHE A 156 -8.21 9.69 -8.07
CA PHE A 156 -7.13 10.66 -7.96
C PHE A 156 -7.60 12.01 -8.48
N MET A 157 -7.20 13.09 -7.80
CA MET A 157 -7.42 14.47 -8.24
C MET A 157 -6.15 15.04 -8.88
N ASP A 158 -6.30 15.58 -10.11
CA ASP A 158 -5.28 16.40 -10.77
C ASP A 158 -5.28 17.85 -10.22
#